data_e5e6d1cfb71dd043a32f7fb8944917fe
#
_entry.id   e5e6d1cfb71dd043a32f7fb8944917fe
#
_cell.length_a   1.000
_cell.length_b   1.000
_cell.length_c   1.000
_cell.angle_alpha   90.00
_cell.angle_beta   90.00
_cell.angle_gamma   90.00
#
_symmetry.space_group_name_H-M   'P 1'
#
loop_
_entity.id
_entity.type
_entity.pdbx_description
1 polymer ?
#
loop_
_entity_poly.entity_id
_entity_poly.type
_entity_poly.pdbx_seq_one_letter_code
_entity_poly.pdbx_strand_id
1 'polypeptide(L)'
;MKKIKTILAILPALLFSCAGDDVEKYIPPTPIAPSEPGEEVVYHKRAKEQFDLINQCYRINSGATEGLYNENYPKKDGDNSASYLWPYDGLVSGAATLHALGYDVNYADMVDRFEVYYRTPNGTVGGYGSQTNGTTGSGTRFYDDNSIVGIELVEAFNLLNNQDYVTKAKRIVEFLQAGEDDTFGG
;
A
#
# COMPACT_ATOMS: atom_id res chain seq x y z
N MET A 1 -19.05 -2.18 -16.87
CA MET A 1 -19.62 -2.59 -15.59
C MET A 1 -19.54 -4.10 -15.28
N LYS A 2 -18.68 -4.91 -15.95
CA LYS A 2 -18.56 -6.38 -15.68
C LYS A 2 -17.20 -6.81 -15.05
N LYS A 3 -16.26 -5.88 -14.82
CA LYS A 3 -14.89 -6.22 -14.35
C LYS A 3 -14.68 -6.13 -12.83
N ILE A 4 -15.56 -5.48 -12.09
CA ILE A 4 -15.39 -5.27 -10.62
C ILE A 4 -15.70 -6.54 -9.80
N LYS A 5 -16.47 -7.49 -10.34
CA LYS A 5 -16.86 -8.70 -9.58
C LYS A 5 -15.74 -9.74 -9.40
N THR A 6 -14.64 -9.67 -10.16
CA THR A 6 -13.59 -10.70 -10.14
C THR A 6 -12.49 -10.41 -9.11
N ILE A 7 -12.29 -9.14 -8.74
CA ILE A 7 -11.20 -8.72 -7.82
C ILE A 7 -11.53 -9.07 -6.36
N LEU A 8 -12.80 -9.07 -5.98
CA LEU A 8 -13.22 -9.37 -4.60
C LEU A 8 -13.08 -10.85 -4.20
N ALA A 9 -12.82 -11.75 -5.15
CA ALA A 9 -12.71 -13.19 -4.89
C ALA A 9 -11.30 -13.68 -4.57
N ILE A 10 -10.26 -12.88 -4.80
CA ILE A 10 -8.86 -13.30 -4.63
C ILE A 10 -8.31 -12.94 -3.24
N LEU A 11 -8.85 -11.91 -2.58
CA LEU A 11 -8.38 -11.46 -1.27
C LEU A 11 -8.54 -12.50 -0.12
N PRO A 12 -9.56 -13.38 -0.10
CA PRO A 12 -9.67 -14.37 0.97
C PRO A 12 -8.66 -15.52 0.91
N ALA A 13 -8.03 -15.77 -0.24
CA ALA A 13 -7.20 -16.95 -0.42
C ALA A 13 -5.78 -16.81 0.18
N LEU A 14 -5.30 -15.59 0.40
CA LEU A 14 -3.95 -15.34 0.92
C LEU A 14 -3.87 -15.32 2.46
N LEU A 15 -5.00 -15.27 3.17
CA LEU A 15 -5.02 -15.25 4.63
C LEU A 15 -5.08 -16.65 5.28
N PHE A 16 -5.09 -17.74 4.50
CA PHE A 16 -5.31 -19.10 5.01
C PHE A 16 -4.05 -19.93 5.25
N SER A 17 -2.84 -19.34 5.14
CA SER A 17 -1.59 -20.14 5.22
C SER A 17 -1.08 -20.41 6.64
N CYS A 18 -1.71 -19.91 7.71
CA CYS A 18 -1.18 -20.06 9.08
C CYS A 18 -2.18 -20.55 10.13
N ALA A 19 -3.26 -21.24 9.78
CA ALA A 19 -4.20 -21.76 10.77
C ALA A 19 -4.28 -23.28 10.71
N GLY A 20 -4.02 -23.92 11.85
CA GLY A 20 -4.23 -25.37 12.04
C GLY A 20 -5.71 -25.77 11.86
N ASP A 21 -5.97 -27.09 11.86
CA ASP A 21 -7.21 -27.78 11.45
C ASP A 21 -8.52 -27.40 12.18
N ASP A 22 -8.51 -26.42 13.11
CA ASP A 22 -9.67 -25.97 13.88
C ASP A 22 -10.16 -24.56 13.49
N VAL A 23 -10.01 -24.14 12.24
CA VAL A 23 -10.53 -22.86 11.79
C VAL A 23 -12.06 -22.93 11.71
N GLU A 24 -12.75 -22.29 12.64
CA GLU A 24 -14.16 -21.98 12.45
C GLU A 24 -14.34 -21.33 11.08
N LYS A 25 -15.23 -21.90 10.28
CA LYS A 25 -15.50 -21.43 8.93
C LYS A 25 -15.80 -19.94 8.95
N TYR A 26 -14.85 -19.12 8.50
CA TYR A 26 -15.09 -17.69 8.40
C TYR A 26 -16.31 -17.43 7.51
N ILE A 27 -17.38 -16.97 8.12
CA ILE A 27 -18.55 -16.45 7.41
C ILE A 27 -18.28 -14.95 7.29
N PRO A 28 -17.96 -14.43 6.08
CA PRO A 28 -17.78 -13.00 5.92
C PRO A 28 -19.05 -12.28 6.40
N PRO A 29 -18.91 -11.17 7.11
CA PRO A 29 -20.09 -10.40 7.51
C PRO A 29 -20.90 -10.08 6.25
N THR A 30 -22.20 -10.27 6.33
CA THR A 30 -23.11 -9.87 5.26
C THR A 30 -22.83 -8.40 4.96
N PRO A 31 -22.55 -8.03 3.69
CA PRO A 31 -22.38 -6.62 3.35
C PRO A 31 -23.59 -5.86 3.87
N ILE A 32 -23.37 -4.89 4.73
CA ILE A 32 -24.44 -4.00 5.20
C ILE A 32 -24.89 -3.24 3.95
N ALA A 33 -26.07 -3.58 3.45
CA ALA A 33 -26.67 -2.80 2.38
C ALA A 33 -26.84 -1.35 2.89
N PRO A 34 -26.52 -0.33 2.07
CA PRO A 34 -26.80 1.06 2.45
C PRO A 34 -28.25 1.17 2.91
N SER A 35 -28.47 1.73 4.09
CA SER A 35 -29.81 1.81 4.68
C SER A 35 -30.74 2.75 3.89
N GLU A 36 -30.14 3.67 3.08
CA GLU A 36 -30.87 4.63 2.26
C GLU A 36 -30.16 4.86 0.92
N PRO A 37 -30.91 5.09 -0.18
CA PRO A 37 -30.33 5.50 -1.46
C PRO A 37 -29.56 6.81 -1.31
N GLY A 38 -28.23 6.77 -1.52
CA GLY A 38 -27.35 7.93 -1.43
C GLY A 38 -26.38 7.93 -0.23
N GLU A 39 -26.53 7.03 0.74
CA GLU A 39 -25.61 6.92 1.87
C GLU A 39 -24.17 6.58 1.41
N GLU A 40 -24.04 5.73 0.41
CA GLU A 40 -22.76 5.38 -0.22
C GLU A 40 -22.02 6.62 -0.75
N VAL A 41 -22.74 7.56 -1.35
CA VAL A 41 -22.17 8.83 -1.84
C VAL A 41 -21.61 9.67 -0.68
N VAL A 42 -22.23 9.63 0.47
CA VAL A 42 -21.76 10.37 1.66
C VAL A 42 -20.42 9.81 2.15
N TYR A 43 -20.24 8.50 2.21
CA TYR A 43 -18.99 7.89 2.66
C TYR A 43 -17.84 8.15 1.68
N HIS A 44 -18.05 8.03 0.39
CA HIS A 44 -17.04 8.36 -0.62
C HIS A 44 -16.61 9.82 -0.53
N LYS A 45 -17.54 10.73 -0.36
CA LYS A 45 -17.26 12.16 -0.18
C LYS A 45 -16.43 12.42 1.08
N ARG A 46 -16.81 11.82 2.20
CA ARG A 46 -16.07 11.92 3.47
C ARG A 46 -14.65 11.35 3.34
N ALA A 47 -14.48 10.21 2.67
CA ALA A 47 -13.18 9.61 2.42
C ALA A 47 -12.28 10.57 1.62
N LYS A 48 -12.84 11.20 0.56
CA LYS A 48 -12.11 12.21 -0.23
C LYS A 48 -11.75 13.44 0.61
N GLU A 49 -12.68 13.95 1.41
CA GLU A 49 -12.44 15.09 2.31
C GLU A 49 -11.30 14.77 3.31
N GLN A 50 -11.27 13.57 3.88
CA GLN A 50 -10.19 13.13 4.77
C GLN A 50 -8.86 13.02 4.03
N PHE A 51 -8.86 12.47 2.83
CA PHE A 51 -7.67 12.37 1.98
C PHE A 51 -7.10 13.76 1.66
N ASP A 52 -7.97 14.73 1.33
CA ASP A 52 -7.56 16.12 1.06
C ASP A 52 -6.96 16.78 2.30
N LEU A 53 -7.55 16.55 3.48
CA LEU A 53 -7.04 17.05 4.74
C LEU A 53 -5.66 16.45 5.07
N ILE A 54 -5.45 15.15 4.82
CA ILE A 54 -4.14 14.51 4.97
C ILE A 54 -3.12 15.17 4.03
N ASN A 55 -3.47 15.41 2.77
CA ASN A 55 -2.60 16.11 1.82
C ASN A 55 -2.27 17.53 2.30
N GLN A 56 -3.24 18.26 2.80
CA GLN A 56 -3.04 19.62 3.30
C GLN A 56 -2.10 19.65 4.52
N CYS A 57 -2.24 18.71 5.44
CA CYS A 57 -1.52 18.72 6.72
C CYS A 57 -0.15 18.04 6.65
N TYR A 58 -0.04 16.92 5.93
CA TYR A 58 1.12 16.05 6.03
C TYR A 58 2.00 16.04 4.80
N ARG A 59 1.49 16.38 3.59
CA ARG A 59 2.28 16.30 2.37
C ARG A 59 3.50 17.21 2.42
N ILE A 60 4.64 16.67 1.99
CA ILE A 60 5.89 17.42 1.84
C ILE A 60 5.91 18.04 0.46
N ASN A 61 6.08 19.37 0.40
CA ASN A 61 5.93 20.14 -0.84
C ASN A 61 7.27 20.60 -1.44
N SER A 62 8.41 20.15 -0.89
CA SER A 62 9.72 20.53 -1.42
C SER A 62 10.83 19.62 -0.90
N GLY A 63 11.97 19.62 -1.61
CA GLY A 63 13.17 18.89 -1.23
C GLY A 63 13.19 17.44 -1.70
N ALA A 64 14.14 16.65 -1.20
CA ALA A 64 14.35 15.27 -1.63
C ALA A 64 13.15 14.35 -1.37
N THR A 65 12.35 14.66 -0.36
CA THR A 65 11.14 13.91 0.03
C THR A 65 9.85 14.54 -0.48
N GLU A 66 9.93 15.49 -1.43
CA GLU A 66 8.74 16.09 -2.03
C GLU A 66 7.77 15.01 -2.55
N GLY A 67 6.48 15.20 -2.29
CA GLY A 67 5.42 14.25 -2.67
C GLY A 67 5.21 13.10 -1.69
N LEU A 68 6.10 12.92 -0.70
CA LEU A 68 5.88 12.06 0.45
C LEU A 68 5.14 12.82 1.57
N TYR A 69 5.02 12.21 2.73
CA TYR A 69 4.24 12.73 3.86
C TYR A 69 5.10 12.79 5.12
N ASN A 70 4.86 13.77 5.96
CA ASN A 70 5.46 13.87 7.28
C ASN A 70 4.93 12.77 8.21
N GLU A 71 5.75 12.37 9.16
CA GLU A 71 5.39 11.40 10.20
C GLU A 71 4.35 11.96 11.18
N ASN A 72 4.48 13.24 11.51
CA ASN A 72 3.59 13.94 12.42
C ASN A 72 3.09 15.27 11.83
N TYR A 73 1.96 15.74 12.34
CA TYR A 73 1.47 17.10 12.10
C TYR A 73 1.07 17.78 13.42
N PRO A 74 1.62 18.95 13.71
CA PRO A 74 2.75 19.57 13.01
C PRO A 74 4.02 18.72 13.11
N LYS A 75 4.93 18.87 12.14
CA LYS A 75 6.24 18.19 12.15
C LYS A 75 6.99 18.52 13.42
N LYS A 76 7.65 17.52 14.03
CA LYS A 76 8.38 17.64 15.28
C LYS A 76 9.89 17.54 15.05
N ASP A 77 10.65 18.08 15.99
CA ASP A 77 12.10 17.87 16.02
C ASP A 77 12.39 16.38 16.26
N GLY A 78 13.25 15.81 15.41
CA GLY A 78 13.61 14.39 15.46
C GLY A 78 12.71 13.47 14.63
N ASP A 79 11.65 13.98 13.99
CA ASP A 79 10.89 13.20 13.01
C ASP A 79 11.77 12.78 11.85
N ASN A 80 11.46 11.63 11.25
CA ASN A 80 12.08 11.17 10.02
C ASN A 80 11.90 12.18 8.87
N SER A 81 12.71 12.03 7.84
CA SER A 81 12.62 12.86 6.60
C SER A 81 11.26 12.74 5.94
N ALA A 82 10.66 11.55 6.01
CA ALA A 82 9.30 11.24 5.59
C ALA A 82 8.71 10.16 6.51
N SER A 83 7.41 9.92 6.41
CA SER A 83 6.73 8.83 7.12
C SER A 83 7.38 7.48 6.84
N TYR A 84 7.18 6.53 7.75
CA TYR A 84 7.54 5.14 7.50
C TYR A 84 6.76 4.58 6.30
N LEU A 85 7.29 3.50 5.71
CA LEU A 85 6.68 2.80 4.58
C LEU A 85 5.25 2.35 4.88
N TRP A 86 5.01 1.72 6.03
CA TRP A 86 3.71 1.20 6.43
C TRP A 86 2.58 2.24 6.39
N PRO A 87 2.66 3.41 7.06
CA PRO A 87 1.60 4.42 6.97
C PRO A 87 1.50 5.05 5.57
N TYR A 88 2.62 5.13 4.82
CA TYR A 88 2.59 5.59 3.44
C TYR A 88 1.80 4.62 2.54
N ASP A 89 2.05 3.32 2.67
CA ASP A 89 1.34 2.26 1.96
C ASP A 89 -0.18 2.32 2.23
N GLY A 90 -0.58 2.44 3.50
CA GLY A 90 -2.00 2.60 3.84
C GLY A 90 -2.66 3.82 3.20
N LEU A 91 -1.92 4.91 3.00
CA LEU A 91 -2.41 6.08 2.29
C LEU A 91 -2.53 5.83 0.77
N VAL A 92 -1.58 5.10 0.18
CA VAL A 92 -1.62 4.68 -1.24
C VAL A 92 -2.83 3.78 -1.49
N SER A 93 -3.11 2.84 -0.59
CA SER A 93 -4.30 1.97 -0.66
C SER A 93 -5.62 2.77 -0.63
N GLY A 94 -5.68 3.77 0.26
CA GLY A 94 -6.80 4.73 0.27
C GLY A 94 -6.93 5.51 -1.03
N ALA A 95 -5.82 5.95 -1.61
CA ALA A 95 -5.79 6.64 -2.90
C ALA A 95 -6.23 5.72 -4.06
N ALA A 96 -5.84 4.44 -4.06
CA ALA A 96 -6.30 3.44 -5.04
C ALA A 96 -7.82 3.36 -5.07
N THR A 97 -8.43 3.24 -3.89
CA THR A 97 -9.88 3.19 -3.74
C THR A 97 -10.56 4.47 -4.27
N LEU A 98 -10.04 5.64 -3.91
CA LEU A 98 -10.58 6.92 -4.40
C LEU A 98 -10.41 7.08 -5.92
N HIS A 99 -9.27 6.66 -6.46
CA HIS A 99 -9.01 6.66 -7.91
C HIS A 99 -10.00 5.74 -8.65
N ALA A 100 -10.25 4.53 -8.14
CA ALA A 100 -11.22 3.59 -8.69
C ALA A 100 -12.65 4.15 -8.69
N LEU A 101 -12.97 5.05 -7.76
CA LEU A 101 -14.23 5.77 -7.68
C LEU A 101 -14.28 7.01 -8.58
N GLY A 102 -13.21 7.31 -9.31
CA GLY A 102 -13.14 8.42 -10.27
C GLY A 102 -12.66 9.75 -9.67
N TYR A 103 -12.13 9.75 -8.45
CA TYR A 103 -11.53 10.95 -7.87
C TYR A 103 -10.11 11.17 -8.41
N ASP A 104 -9.75 12.43 -8.63
CA ASP A 104 -8.37 12.83 -8.91
C ASP A 104 -7.58 12.92 -7.59
N VAL A 105 -6.65 11.99 -7.39
CA VAL A 105 -5.84 11.85 -6.17
C VAL A 105 -4.35 11.66 -6.44
N ASN A 106 -3.88 11.93 -7.66
CA ASN A 106 -2.49 11.72 -8.08
C ASN A 106 -1.96 10.28 -7.79
N TYR A 107 -2.82 9.27 -7.93
CA TYR A 107 -2.53 7.90 -7.53
C TYR A 107 -1.26 7.33 -8.18
N ALA A 108 -1.05 7.57 -9.48
CA ALA A 108 0.13 7.09 -10.17
C ALA A 108 1.45 7.63 -9.57
N ASP A 109 1.48 8.95 -9.26
CA ASP A 109 2.64 9.58 -8.61
C ASP A 109 2.89 8.98 -7.23
N MET A 110 1.84 8.71 -6.45
CA MET A 110 1.97 8.09 -5.14
C MET A 110 2.55 6.67 -5.23
N VAL A 111 2.09 5.85 -6.17
CA VAL A 111 2.64 4.49 -6.39
C VAL A 111 4.10 4.56 -6.82
N ASP A 112 4.46 5.47 -7.72
CA ASP A 112 5.83 5.62 -8.18
C ASP A 112 6.78 6.04 -7.05
N ARG A 113 6.28 6.76 -6.04
CA ARG A 113 7.05 7.16 -4.86
C ARG A 113 7.43 6.00 -3.93
N PHE A 114 6.88 4.82 -4.06
CA PHE A 114 7.41 3.64 -3.36
C PHE A 114 8.91 3.44 -3.67
N GLU A 115 9.36 3.75 -4.88
CA GLU A 115 10.75 3.50 -5.29
C GLU A 115 11.80 4.23 -4.43
N VAL A 116 11.46 5.32 -3.77
CA VAL A 116 12.40 6.00 -2.85
C VAL A 116 12.62 5.23 -1.54
N TYR A 117 11.79 4.24 -1.24
CA TYR A 117 11.99 3.30 -0.13
C TYR A 117 12.78 2.05 -0.56
N TYR A 118 12.94 1.82 -1.88
CA TYR A 118 13.63 0.64 -2.38
C TYR A 118 15.14 0.72 -2.14
N ARG A 119 15.73 -0.41 -1.75
CA ARG A 119 17.18 -0.55 -1.57
C ARG A 119 17.65 -1.97 -1.86
N THR A 120 18.87 -2.08 -2.33
CA THR A 120 19.56 -3.37 -2.53
C THR A 120 20.87 -3.35 -1.75
N PRO A 121 20.90 -3.81 -0.49
CA PRO A 121 22.14 -3.96 0.25
C PRO A 121 23.07 -4.95 -0.45
N ASN A 122 24.39 -4.69 -0.40
CA ASN A 122 25.40 -5.53 -1.05
C ASN A 122 25.22 -7.00 -0.72
N GLY A 123 25.20 -7.85 -1.76
CA GLY A 123 25.09 -9.30 -1.62
C GLY A 123 23.71 -9.83 -1.24
N THR A 124 22.66 -9.00 -1.32
CA THR A 124 21.29 -9.43 -1.00
C THR A 124 20.32 -9.05 -2.11
N VAL A 125 19.16 -9.71 -2.11
CA VAL A 125 18.02 -9.31 -2.95
C VAL A 125 17.48 -7.97 -2.47
N GLY A 126 17.07 -7.10 -3.40
CA GLY A 126 16.50 -5.80 -3.09
C GLY A 126 15.10 -5.89 -2.51
N GLY A 127 14.70 -4.89 -1.74
CA GLY A 127 13.36 -4.77 -1.17
C GLY A 127 13.15 -3.36 -0.60
N TYR A 128 11.93 -3.06 -0.22
CA TYR A 128 11.56 -1.76 0.35
C TYR A 128 11.93 -1.69 1.83
N GLY A 129 12.70 -0.67 2.20
CA GLY A 129 13.05 -0.39 3.60
C GLY A 129 11.93 0.37 4.30
N SER A 130 11.87 0.23 5.61
CA SER A 130 10.84 0.91 6.42
C SER A 130 10.94 2.44 6.43
N GLN A 131 12.07 3.00 6.01
CA GLN A 131 12.34 4.44 5.98
C GLN A 131 12.97 4.87 4.66
N THR A 132 13.00 6.18 4.40
CA THR A 132 13.66 6.78 3.24
C THR A 132 14.21 8.17 3.58
N ASN A 133 15.24 8.59 2.83
CA ASN A 133 15.71 9.98 2.78
C ASN A 133 15.18 10.74 1.55
N GLY A 134 14.28 10.12 0.76
CA GLY A 134 13.72 10.66 -0.48
C GLY A 134 14.47 10.26 -1.76
N THR A 135 15.65 9.62 -1.63
CA THR A 135 16.44 9.14 -2.78
C THR A 135 16.73 7.64 -2.71
N THR A 136 16.80 7.10 -1.51
CA THR A 136 17.04 5.66 -1.28
C THR A 136 16.40 5.22 0.02
N GLY A 137 15.93 3.99 0.04
CA GLY A 137 15.38 3.35 1.23
C GLY A 137 16.44 3.08 2.30
N SER A 138 15.99 3.06 3.54
CA SER A 138 16.79 2.74 4.72
C SER A 138 15.95 1.96 5.74
N GLY A 139 16.49 1.67 6.90
CA GLY A 139 15.80 0.87 7.91
C GLY A 139 15.71 -0.61 7.57
N THR A 140 14.86 -1.33 8.27
CA THR A 140 14.62 -2.76 8.07
C THR A 140 13.71 -2.97 6.86
N ARG A 141 13.96 -4.05 6.11
CA ARG A 141 13.08 -4.52 5.05
C ARG A 141 12.22 -5.63 5.64
N PHE A 142 11.04 -5.26 6.12
CA PHE A 142 10.10 -6.22 6.68
C PHE A 142 9.38 -6.98 5.56
N TYR A 143 9.13 -8.25 5.75
CA TYR A 143 8.46 -9.10 4.74
C TYR A 143 6.99 -8.73 4.59
N ASP A 144 6.31 -8.42 5.67
CA ASP A 144 4.93 -7.96 5.69
C ASP A 144 4.76 -6.62 4.97
N ASP A 145 5.57 -5.60 5.30
CA ASP A 145 5.58 -4.30 4.60
C ASP A 145 5.76 -4.50 3.09
N ASN A 146 6.73 -5.32 2.69
CA ASN A 146 7.01 -5.58 1.28
C ASN A 146 5.87 -6.36 0.60
N SER A 147 5.24 -7.29 1.31
CA SER A 147 4.09 -8.03 0.78
C SER A 147 2.93 -7.11 0.44
N ILE A 148 2.64 -6.13 1.30
CA ILE A 148 1.56 -5.17 1.08
C ILE A 148 1.90 -4.26 -0.09
N VAL A 149 3.13 -3.72 -0.17
CA VAL A 149 3.57 -2.94 -1.36
C VAL A 149 3.43 -3.77 -2.65
N GLY A 150 3.71 -5.08 -2.59
CA GLY A 150 3.49 -5.99 -3.73
C GLY A 150 2.03 -6.04 -4.17
N ILE A 151 1.11 -6.08 -3.22
CA ILE A 151 -0.34 -6.05 -3.49
C ILE A 151 -0.73 -4.71 -4.12
N GLU A 152 -0.27 -3.58 -3.57
CA GLU A 152 -0.55 -2.25 -4.11
C GLU A 152 -0.01 -2.07 -5.54
N LEU A 153 1.17 -2.61 -5.86
CA LEU A 153 1.71 -2.58 -7.21
C LEU A 153 0.87 -3.39 -8.20
N VAL A 154 0.30 -4.53 -7.79
CA VAL A 154 -0.63 -5.30 -8.62
C VAL A 154 -1.94 -4.54 -8.80
N GLU A 155 -2.45 -3.89 -7.76
CA GLU A 155 -3.64 -3.04 -7.85
C GLU A 155 -3.38 -1.84 -8.79
N ALA A 156 -2.22 -1.21 -8.69
CA ALA A 156 -1.83 -0.13 -9.59
C ALA A 156 -1.76 -0.58 -11.06
N PHE A 157 -1.26 -1.79 -11.32
CA PHE A 157 -1.35 -2.36 -12.67
C PHE A 157 -2.79 -2.51 -13.14
N ASN A 158 -3.69 -3.01 -12.29
CA ASN A 158 -5.10 -3.20 -12.64
C ASN A 158 -5.82 -1.88 -12.94
N LEU A 159 -5.50 -0.82 -12.20
CA LEU A 159 -6.14 0.49 -12.33
C LEU A 159 -5.53 1.36 -13.44
N LEU A 160 -4.21 1.31 -13.62
CA LEU A 160 -3.47 2.20 -14.51
C LEU A 160 -2.99 1.52 -15.79
N ASN A 161 -3.06 0.18 -15.87
CA ASN A 161 -2.61 -0.63 -17.01
C ASN A 161 -1.12 -0.38 -17.39
N ASN A 162 -0.26 -0.14 -16.38
CA ASN A 162 1.18 0.07 -16.58
C ASN A 162 1.95 -1.19 -16.18
N GLN A 163 2.61 -1.83 -17.14
CA GLN A 163 3.35 -3.09 -16.97
C GLN A 163 4.56 -2.97 -16.03
N ASP A 164 5.10 -1.78 -15.82
CA ASP A 164 6.22 -1.55 -14.91
C ASP A 164 5.88 -1.94 -13.47
N TYR A 165 4.61 -1.77 -13.04
CA TYR A 165 4.16 -2.18 -11.71
C TYR A 165 4.22 -3.69 -11.51
N VAL A 166 3.93 -4.47 -12.55
CA VAL A 166 4.11 -5.95 -12.51
C VAL A 166 5.59 -6.31 -12.35
N THR A 167 6.48 -5.59 -13.05
CA THR A 167 7.93 -5.81 -12.94
C THR A 167 8.42 -5.48 -11.52
N LYS A 168 7.94 -4.39 -10.93
CA LYS A 168 8.24 -4.01 -9.55
C LYS A 168 7.68 -5.05 -8.54
N ALA A 169 6.45 -5.52 -8.74
CA ALA A 169 5.85 -6.56 -7.89
C ALA A 169 6.65 -7.89 -7.93
N LYS A 170 7.16 -8.28 -9.08
CA LYS A 170 8.02 -9.48 -9.19
C LYS A 170 9.29 -9.38 -8.36
N ARG A 171 9.92 -8.20 -8.27
CA ARG A 171 11.08 -7.98 -7.39
C ARG A 171 10.77 -8.25 -5.91
N ILE A 172 9.52 -7.96 -5.51
CA ILE A 172 9.05 -8.25 -4.14
C ILE A 172 8.92 -9.77 -3.94
N VAL A 173 8.35 -10.49 -4.90
CA VAL A 173 8.28 -11.96 -4.83
C VAL A 173 9.67 -12.57 -4.67
N GLU A 174 10.66 -12.09 -5.43
CA GLU A 174 12.06 -12.52 -5.30
C GLU A 174 12.63 -12.21 -3.90
N PHE A 175 12.30 -11.05 -3.33
CA PHE A 175 12.71 -10.69 -1.98
C PHE A 175 12.09 -11.60 -0.92
N LEU A 176 10.79 -11.90 -1.03
CA LEU A 176 10.07 -12.78 -0.10
C LEU A 176 10.63 -14.21 -0.17
N GLN A 177 10.82 -14.74 -1.38
CA GLN A 177 11.41 -16.06 -1.58
C GLN A 177 12.84 -16.18 -1.04
N ALA A 178 13.63 -15.11 -1.12
CA ALA A 178 14.98 -15.09 -0.55
C ALA A 178 14.99 -15.13 1.00
N GLY A 179 13.86 -14.90 1.64
CA GLY A 179 13.68 -15.02 3.10
C GLY A 179 13.20 -16.39 3.55
N GLU A 180 12.81 -17.26 2.62
CA GLU A 180 12.37 -18.61 2.93
C GLU A 180 13.54 -19.45 3.46
N ASP A 181 13.31 -20.19 4.53
CA ASP A 181 14.29 -21.11 5.12
C ASP A 181 13.67 -22.48 5.48
N ASP A 182 14.53 -23.49 5.63
CA ASP A 182 14.10 -24.87 5.95
C ASP A 182 13.71 -25.08 7.43
N THR A 183 13.87 -24.05 8.27
CA THR A 183 13.68 -24.18 9.73
C THR A 183 12.22 -23.96 10.11
N PHE A 184 11.58 -22.97 9.54
CA PHE A 184 10.21 -22.57 9.90
C PHE A 184 9.24 -22.54 8.71
N GLY A 185 9.71 -22.92 7.54
CA GLY A 185 8.88 -22.98 6.32
C GLY A 185 8.62 -21.60 5.67
N GLY A 186 9.50 -20.66 5.90
CA GLY A 186 9.44 -19.33 5.29
C GLY A 186 8.66 -18.33 6.09
#